data_f6ef2329a79844de58ea056922ec8bc5
#
_entry.id   f6ef2329a79844de58ea056922ec8bc5
#
_cell.length_a   1.000
_cell.length_b   1.000
_cell.length_c   1.000
_cell.angle_alpha   90.00
_cell.angle_beta   90.00
_cell.angle_gamma   90.00
#
_symmetry.space_group_name_H-M   'P 1'
#
loop_
_entity.id
_entity.type
_entity.pdbx_description
1 polymer ?
#
loop_
_entity_poly.entity_id
_entity_poly.type
_entity_poly.pdbx_seq_one_letter_code
_entity_poly.pdbx_strand_id
1 'polypeptide(L)'
;MGMEKANAGNIWFNGHDITRLSKYEIPFLRRQIGMVHQDYRLLTDRSVAENVALPLIIAGMNPKEAHTRALVALDRVGLRSKANYMPPQISGGEQQRVDIARAIVHKPQLLLADEPTGNLDDELSLGIFNLFEEFNRLGMTVLIATHDINLIQQKPKPCLVLEQGYLRY
;
A
#
# COMPACT_ATOMS: atom_id res chain seq x y z
N MET A 1 2.74 3.71 -11.05
CA MET A 1 2.77 2.24 -11.25
C MET A 1 3.07 1.81 -12.68
N GLY A 2 3.09 2.75 -13.66
CA GLY A 2 3.39 2.44 -15.07
C GLY A 2 2.32 1.58 -15.75
N MET A 3 1.07 1.71 -15.33
CA MET A 3 -0.08 1.02 -15.96
C MET A 3 -0.63 1.85 -17.12
N GLU A 4 -0.61 3.17 -16.97
CA GLU A 4 -1.04 4.14 -17.96
C GLU A 4 0.12 5.05 -18.35
N LYS A 5 0.06 5.64 -19.54
CA LYS A 5 1.03 6.62 -20.02
C LYS A 5 0.41 8.02 -19.95
N ALA A 6 1.21 9.00 -19.58
CA ALA A 6 0.77 10.39 -19.65
C ALA A 6 0.58 10.81 -21.13
N ASN A 7 -0.52 11.48 -21.43
CA ASN A 7 -0.79 12.00 -22.78
C ASN A 7 0.11 13.20 -23.08
N ALA A 8 0.40 14.03 -22.05
CA ALA A 8 1.26 15.20 -22.15
C ALA A 8 1.93 15.48 -20.80
N GLY A 9 2.96 16.31 -20.81
CA GLY A 9 3.74 16.65 -19.60
C GLY A 9 4.69 15.56 -19.17
N ASN A 10 5.29 15.75 -17.98
CA ASN A 10 6.29 14.87 -17.41
C ASN A 10 5.91 14.48 -15.98
N ILE A 11 6.22 13.25 -15.58
CA ILE A 11 6.05 12.74 -14.22
C ILE A 11 7.44 12.43 -13.67
N TRP A 12 7.77 13.06 -12.54
CA TRP A 12 9.05 12.89 -11.88
C TRP A 12 8.88 12.13 -10.57
N PHE A 13 9.74 11.15 -10.34
CA PHE A 13 9.81 10.41 -9.08
C PHE A 13 11.27 10.31 -8.65
N ASN A 14 11.60 10.83 -7.47
CA ASN A 14 12.96 10.87 -6.94
C ASN A 14 14.00 11.47 -7.92
N GLY A 15 13.65 12.54 -8.61
CA GLY A 15 14.52 13.18 -9.59
C GLY A 15 14.68 12.46 -10.93
N HIS A 16 13.97 11.35 -11.13
CA HIS A 16 13.94 10.60 -12.39
C HIS A 16 12.63 10.83 -13.13
N ASP A 17 12.72 11.10 -14.44
CA ASP A 17 11.53 11.16 -15.30
C ASP A 17 11.00 9.74 -15.53
N ILE A 18 9.79 9.48 -15.04
CA ILE A 18 9.11 8.19 -15.17
C ILE A 18 7.99 8.20 -16.23
N THR A 19 7.89 9.26 -17.03
CA THR A 19 6.80 9.47 -17.99
C THR A 19 6.74 8.38 -19.07
N ARG A 20 7.90 7.90 -19.52
CA ARG A 20 8.02 6.97 -20.64
C ARG A 20 8.93 5.78 -20.35
N LEU A 21 8.72 5.16 -19.18
CA LEU A 21 9.50 3.98 -18.81
C LEU A 21 9.27 2.82 -19.78
N SER A 22 10.34 2.12 -20.11
CA SER A 22 10.30 0.86 -20.83
C SER A 22 9.70 -0.26 -19.95
N LYS A 23 9.28 -1.37 -20.57
CA LYS A 23 8.77 -2.54 -19.84
C LYS A 23 9.80 -3.12 -18.86
N TYR A 24 11.09 -2.93 -19.13
CA TYR A 24 12.19 -3.41 -18.28
C TYR A 24 12.42 -2.51 -17.06
N GLU A 25 12.09 -1.22 -17.14
CA GLU A 25 12.28 -0.25 -16.05
C GLU A 25 11.10 -0.24 -15.07
N ILE A 26 9.89 -0.55 -15.51
CA ILE A 26 8.68 -0.59 -14.68
C ILE A 26 8.84 -1.46 -13.42
N PRO A 27 9.44 -2.68 -13.45
CA PRO A 27 9.65 -3.47 -12.24
C PRO A 27 10.53 -2.77 -11.18
N PHE A 28 11.52 -1.98 -11.60
CA PHE A 28 12.38 -1.22 -10.69
C PHE A 28 11.62 -0.07 -10.03
N LEU A 29 10.75 0.63 -10.79
CA LEU A 29 9.86 1.64 -10.22
C LEU A 29 8.91 1.00 -9.20
N ARG A 30 8.27 -0.12 -9.53
CA ARG A 30 7.31 -0.81 -8.65
C ARG A 30 7.91 -1.27 -7.32
N ARG A 31 9.21 -1.57 -7.28
CA ARG A 31 9.93 -1.91 -6.05
C ARG A 31 10.12 -0.71 -5.11
N GLN A 32 9.95 0.51 -5.60
CA GLN A 32 10.07 1.73 -4.79
C GLN A 32 8.70 2.24 -4.31
N ILE A 33 7.60 1.64 -4.78
CA ILE A 33 6.24 2.06 -4.50
C ILE A 33 5.47 0.90 -3.88
N GLY A 34 4.91 1.11 -2.70
CA GLY A 34 3.90 0.23 -2.12
C GLY A 34 2.52 0.60 -2.65
N MET A 35 1.65 -0.39 -2.85
CA MET A 35 0.27 -0.16 -3.28
C MET A 35 -0.69 -0.90 -2.37
N VAL A 36 -1.62 -0.17 -1.78
CA VAL A 36 -2.75 -0.67 -1.01
C VAL A 36 -4.01 -0.56 -1.88
N HIS A 37 -4.73 -1.66 -2.02
CA HIS A 37 -5.87 -1.75 -2.92
C HIS A 37 -7.19 -1.75 -2.13
N GLN A 38 -8.25 -1.24 -2.74
CA GLN A 38 -9.60 -1.31 -2.18
C GLN A 38 -10.07 -2.75 -1.96
N ASP A 39 -9.77 -3.67 -2.89
CA ASP A 39 -10.21 -5.08 -2.85
C ASP A 39 -9.15 -6.03 -2.29
N TYR A 40 -8.23 -5.56 -1.46
CA TYR A 40 -7.13 -6.30 -0.81
C TYR A 40 -6.24 -7.13 -1.76
N ARG A 41 -6.80 -7.79 -2.76
CA ARG A 41 -6.11 -8.64 -3.77
C ARG A 41 -5.17 -9.66 -3.14
N LEU A 42 -5.57 -10.27 -2.04
CA LEU A 42 -4.81 -11.35 -1.41
C LEU A 42 -4.98 -12.65 -2.19
N LEU A 43 -3.91 -13.42 -2.28
CA LEU A 43 -3.92 -14.77 -2.86
C LEU A 43 -4.54 -15.72 -1.84
N THR A 44 -5.70 -16.29 -2.17
CA THR A 44 -6.49 -17.13 -1.26
C THR A 44 -5.92 -18.53 -1.07
N ASP A 45 -5.01 -18.95 -1.95
CA ASP A 45 -4.27 -20.21 -1.91
C ASP A 45 -2.95 -20.12 -1.13
N ARG A 46 -2.68 -18.97 -0.50
CA ARG A 46 -1.47 -18.69 0.27
C ARG A 46 -1.81 -18.14 1.65
N SER A 47 -1.00 -18.49 2.65
CA SER A 47 -1.13 -17.93 3.99
C SER A 47 -0.92 -16.40 4.01
N VAL A 48 -1.34 -15.78 5.11
CA VAL A 48 -1.12 -14.36 5.40
C VAL A 48 0.37 -13.99 5.28
N ALA A 49 1.26 -14.78 5.90
CA ALA A 49 2.70 -14.53 5.83
C ALA A 49 3.26 -14.68 4.41
N GLU A 50 2.79 -15.67 3.64
CA GLU A 50 3.21 -15.87 2.25
C GLU A 50 2.74 -14.73 1.35
N ASN A 51 1.51 -14.21 1.55
CA ASN A 51 1.03 -13.02 0.85
C ASN A 51 1.95 -11.82 1.09
N VAL A 52 2.34 -11.57 2.34
CA VAL A 52 3.23 -10.45 2.70
C VAL A 52 4.65 -10.67 2.20
N ALA A 53 5.16 -11.92 2.18
CA ALA A 53 6.50 -12.24 1.69
C ALA A 53 6.65 -12.10 0.16
N LEU A 54 5.56 -12.21 -0.58
CA LEU A 54 5.56 -12.32 -2.04
C LEU A 54 6.34 -11.23 -2.77
N PRO A 55 6.21 -9.93 -2.45
CA PRO A 55 6.99 -8.87 -3.10
C PRO A 55 8.50 -9.05 -2.95
N LEU A 56 8.95 -9.55 -1.80
CA LEU A 56 10.37 -9.81 -1.53
C LEU A 56 10.89 -11.01 -2.33
N ILE A 57 10.09 -12.06 -2.43
CA ILE A 57 10.42 -13.26 -3.25
C ILE A 57 10.52 -12.88 -4.73
N ILE A 58 9.57 -12.08 -5.25
CA ILE A 58 9.61 -11.56 -6.62
C ILE A 58 10.85 -10.69 -6.86
N ALA A 59 11.30 -9.98 -5.82
CA ALA A 59 12.54 -9.20 -5.88
C ALA A 59 13.82 -10.04 -5.81
N GLY A 60 13.72 -11.38 -5.67
CA GLY A 60 14.85 -12.31 -5.64
C GLY A 60 15.41 -12.60 -4.24
N MET A 61 14.70 -12.21 -3.19
CA MET A 61 15.11 -12.51 -1.81
C MET A 61 14.95 -13.99 -1.48
N ASN A 62 15.86 -14.52 -0.65
CA ASN A 62 15.74 -15.88 -0.15
C ASN A 62 14.40 -16.09 0.60
N PRO A 63 13.65 -17.18 0.34
CA PRO A 63 12.33 -17.41 0.95
C PRO A 63 12.30 -17.37 2.48
N LYS A 64 13.33 -17.89 3.15
CA LYS A 64 13.41 -17.86 4.62
C LYS A 64 13.56 -16.43 5.15
N GLU A 65 14.40 -15.63 4.50
CA GLU A 65 14.59 -14.22 4.85
C GLU A 65 13.31 -13.41 4.55
N ALA A 66 12.68 -13.63 3.38
CA ALA A 66 11.42 -13.00 3.02
C ALA A 66 10.32 -13.30 4.05
N HIS A 67 10.21 -14.55 4.50
CA HIS A 67 9.26 -14.95 5.55
C HIS A 67 9.54 -14.23 6.88
N THR A 68 10.80 -14.16 7.31
CA THR A 68 11.18 -13.43 8.53
C THR A 68 10.79 -11.96 8.47
N ARG A 69 11.04 -11.30 7.32
CA ARG A 69 10.63 -9.90 7.11
C ARG A 69 9.11 -9.73 7.05
N ALA A 70 8.40 -10.70 6.48
CA ALA A 70 6.94 -10.71 6.46
C ALA A 70 6.36 -10.76 7.89
N LEU A 71 6.92 -11.58 8.77
CA LEU A 71 6.51 -11.64 10.18
C LEU A 71 6.71 -10.30 10.91
N VAL A 72 7.80 -9.58 10.61
CA VAL A 72 8.05 -8.23 11.17
C VAL A 72 7.03 -7.22 10.62
N ALA A 73 6.69 -7.30 9.33
CA ALA A 73 5.68 -6.42 8.74
C ALA A 73 4.28 -6.71 9.32
N LEU A 74 3.94 -7.98 9.53
CA LEU A 74 2.68 -8.39 10.18
C LEU A 74 2.60 -7.92 11.63
N ASP A 75 3.71 -7.93 12.35
CA ASP A 75 3.79 -7.43 13.72
C ASP A 75 3.42 -5.93 13.80
N ARG A 76 3.90 -5.12 12.86
CA ARG A 76 3.58 -3.69 12.75
C ARG A 76 2.10 -3.40 12.56
N VAL A 77 1.36 -4.29 11.93
CA VAL A 77 -0.09 -4.16 11.71
C VAL A 77 -0.91 -4.98 12.72
N GLY A 78 -0.27 -5.57 13.75
CA GLY A 78 -0.91 -6.33 14.82
C GLY A 78 -1.41 -7.72 14.42
N LEU A 79 -0.86 -8.32 13.35
CA LEU A 79 -1.35 -9.60 12.80
C LEU A 79 -0.32 -10.74 12.82
N ARG A 80 0.77 -10.61 13.61
CA ARG A 80 1.80 -11.65 13.70
C ARG A 80 1.24 -13.02 14.11
N SER A 81 0.29 -13.06 15.04
CA SER A 81 -0.35 -14.30 15.52
C SER A 81 -1.17 -15.01 14.44
N LYS A 82 -1.58 -14.29 13.39
CA LYS A 82 -2.37 -14.82 12.26
C LYS A 82 -1.56 -15.13 11.01
N ALA A 83 -0.23 -15.17 11.12
CA ALA A 83 0.69 -15.37 10.00
C ALA A 83 0.39 -16.64 9.18
N ASN A 84 -0.05 -17.72 9.84
CA ASN A 84 -0.34 -19.02 9.21
C ASN A 84 -1.82 -19.15 8.75
N TYR A 85 -2.67 -18.17 9.00
CA TYR A 85 -4.06 -18.19 8.56
C TYR A 85 -4.15 -17.96 7.05
N MET A 86 -5.20 -18.47 6.44
CA MET A 86 -5.54 -18.17 5.04
C MET A 86 -6.43 -16.92 4.99
N PRO A 87 -6.39 -16.11 3.91
CA PRO A 87 -7.20 -14.89 3.81
C PRO A 87 -8.69 -15.07 4.12
N PRO A 88 -9.37 -16.17 3.71
CA PRO A 88 -10.78 -16.38 4.07
C PRO A 88 -11.04 -16.62 5.56
N GLN A 89 -10.02 -16.87 6.37
CA GLN A 89 -10.14 -17.15 7.80
C GLN A 89 -10.02 -15.90 8.69
N ILE A 90 -9.79 -14.73 8.07
CA ILE A 90 -9.60 -13.46 8.75
C ILE A 90 -10.65 -12.44 8.30
N SER A 91 -10.97 -11.46 9.16
CA SER A 91 -11.95 -10.42 8.84
C SER A 91 -11.50 -9.48 7.73
N GLY A 92 -12.42 -8.71 7.13
CA GLY A 92 -12.10 -7.72 6.08
C GLY A 92 -11.09 -6.68 6.54
N GLY A 93 -11.23 -6.14 7.75
CA GLY A 93 -10.26 -5.20 8.33
C GLY A 93 -8.88 -5.84 8.58
N GLU A 94 -8.83 -7.14 8.89
CA GLU A 94 -7.57 -7.87 8.98
C GLU A 94 -6.95 -8.10 7.61
N GLN A 95 -7.76 -8.43 6.60
CA GLN A 95 -7.29 -8.55 5.21
C GLN A 95 -6.70 -7.23 4.70
N GLN A 96 -7.34 -6.09 5.03
CA GLN A 96 -6.80 -4.77 4.74
C GLN A 96 -5.43 -4.55 5.38
N ARG A 97 -5.28 -4.90 6.66
CA ARG A 97 -3.97 -4.79 7.34
C ARG A 97 -2.92 -5.72 6.73
N VAL A 98 -3.30 -6.90 6.23
CA VAL A 98 -2.39 -7.79 5.49
C VAL A 98 -1.96 -7.14 4.18
N ASP A 99 -2.86 -6.49 3.43
CA ASP A 99 -2.52 -5.77 2.20
C ASP A 99 -1.56 -4.61 2.49
N ILE A 100 -1.79 -3.86 3.56
CA ILE A 100 -0.88 -2.81 4.03
C ILE A 100 0.49 -3.40 4.38
N ALA A 101 0.56 -4.50 5.15
CA ALA A 101 1.82 -5.16 5.49
C ALA A 101 2.59 -5.61 4.23
N ARG A 102 1.87 -6.16 3.24
CA ARG A 102 2.41 -6.55 1.93
C ARG A 102 2.96 -5.34 1.17
N ALA A 103 2.25 -4.22 1.22
CA ALA A 103 2.66 -2.98 0.54
C ALA A 103 3.93 -2.34 1.15
N ILE A 104 4.18 -2.53 2.45
CA ILE A 104 5.32 -1.90 3.14
C ILE A 104 6.52 -2.83 3.39
N VAL A 105 6.40 -4.15 3.17
CA VAL A 105 7.42 -5.15 3.54
C VAL A 105 8.77 -4.91 2.90
N HIS A 106 8.79 -4.35 1.70
CA HIS A 106 10.00 -4.00 0.95
C HIS A 106 10.50 -2.57 1.22
N LYS A 107 9.90 -1.87 2.21
CA LYS A 107 10.24 -0.50 2.64
C LYS A 107 10.21 0.51 1.47
N PRO A 108 9.07 0.69 0.82
CA PRO A 108 8.93 1.60 -0.31
C PRO A 108 9.15 3.06 0.15
N GLN A 109 9.53 3.92 -0.79
CA GLN A 109 9.65 5.36 -0.54
C GLN A 109 8.29 6.08 -0.64
N LEU A 110 7.37 5.53 -1.44
CA LEU A 110 6.01 6.02 -1.63
C LEU A 110 5.02 4.90 -1.39
N LEU A 111 4.02 5.16 -0.57
CA LEU A 111 2.84 4.32 -0.39
C LEU A 111 1.65 4.98 -1.07
N LEU A 112 1.07 4.30 -2.03
CA LEU A 112 -0.20 4.68 -2.66
C LEU A 112 -1.32 3.85 -2.06
N ALA A 113 -2.40 4.46 -1.64
CA ALA A 113 -3.57 3.77 -1.13
C ALA A 113 -4.82 4.26 -1.87
N ASP A 114 -5.56 3.32 -2.44
CA ASP A 114 -6.78 3.58 -3.20
C ASP A 114 -7.97 3.08 -2.39
N GLU A 115 -8.78 4.02 -1.87
CA GLU A 115 -9.93 3.78 -0.99
C GLU A 115 -9.64 2.75 0.14
N PRO A 116 -8.56 2.94 0.94
CA PRO A 116 -8.08 1.91 1.85
C PRO A 116 -9.03 1.61 3.02
N THR A 117 -10.08 2.40 3.19
CA THR A 117 -11.07 2.29 4.27
C THR A 117 -12.50 2.08 3.76
N GLY A 118 -12.72 2.02 2.45
CA GLY A 118 -14.04 2.02 1.83
C GLY A 118 -14.97 0.86 2.21
N ASN A 119 -14.44 -0.23 2.77
CA ASN A 119 -15.21 -1.41 3.22
C ASN A 119 -15.14 -1.61 4.74
N LEU A 120 -14.74 -0.60 5.50
CA LEU A 120 -14.51 -0.68 6.95
C LEU A 120 -15.45 0.27 7.71
N ASP A 121 -15.72 -0.06 8.96
CA ASP A 121 -16.36 0.86 9.89
C ASP A 121 -15.42 2.00 10.32
N ASP A 122 -15.97 3.02 10.97
CA ASP A 122 -15.24 4.24 11.35
C ASP A 122 -14.05 3.95 12.29
N GLU A 123 -14.21 3.01 13.22
CA GLU A 123 -13.16 2.68 14.19
C GLU A 123 -11.98 1.99 13.49
N LEU A 124 -12.26 1.02 12.62
CA LEU A 124 -11.23 0.35 11.81
C LEU A 124 -10.58 1.32 10.84
N SER A 125 -11.35 2.23 10.24
CA SER A 125 -10.85 3.27 9.33
C SER A 125 -9.84 4.18 10.01
N LEU A 126 -10.15 4.66 11.21
CA LEU A 126 -9.21 5.44 12.03
C LEU A 126 -7.95 4.64 12.39
N GLY A 127 -8.10 3.34 12.70
CA GLY A 127 -6.97 2.45 12.95
C GLY A 127 -6.02 2.33 11.75
N ILE A 128 -6.56 2.19 10.55
CA ILE A 128 -5.78 2.16 9.29
C ILE A 128 -5.09 3.51 9.05
N PHE A 129 -5.79 4.62 9.25
CA PHE A 129 -5.21 5.94 9.06
C PHE A 129 -4.04 6.21 10.03
N ASN A 130 -4.17 5.79 11.28
CA ASN A 130 -3.08 5.89 12.27
C ASN A 130 -1.83 5.10 11.83
N LEU A 131 -1.99 3.92 11.19
CA LEU A 131 -0.86 3.18 10.60
C LEU A 131 -0.18 4.00 9.50
N PHE A 132 -0.94 4.65 8.62
CA PHE A 132 -0.38 5.51 7.57
C PHE A 132 0.36 6.72 8.16
N GLU A 133 -0.14 7.33 9.22
CA GLU A 133 0.56 8.39 9.94
C GLU A 133 1.89 7.90 10.54
N GLU A 134 1.90 6.69 11.12
CA GLU A 134 3.14 6.08 11.63
C GLU A 134 4.17 5.89 10.52
N PHE A 135 3.76 5.33 9.37
CA PHE A 135 4.69 5.13 8.25
C PHE A 135 5.20 6.46 7.69
N ASN A 136 4.36 7.49 7.65
CA ASN A 136 4.80 8.82 7.24
C ASN A 136 5.83 9.42 8.21
N ARG A 137 5.63 9.27 9.54
CA ARG A 137 6.63 9.70 10.55
C ARG A 137 7.96 8.96 10.41
N LEU A 138 7.94 7.73 9.90
CA LEU A 138 9.16 6.95 9.59
C LEU A 138 9.82 7.35 8.26
N GLY A 139 9.34 8.40 7.59
CA GLY A 139 9.93 8.97 6.38
C GLY A 139 9.36 8.46 5.06
N MET A 140 8.29 7.65 5.09
CA MET A 140 7.59 7.21 3.89
C MET A 140 6.64 8.30 3.41
N THR A 141 6.65 8.64 2.12
CA THR A 141 5.60 9.48 1.54
C THR A 141 4.33 8.64 1.40
N VAL A 142 3.20 9.15 1.88
CA VAL A 142 1.91 8.45 1.79
C VAL A 142 0.93 9.31 0.99
N LEU A 143 0.35 8.74 -0.05
CA LEU A 143 -0.70 9.35 -0.86
C LEU A 143 -1.93 8.47 -0.83
N ILE A 144 -3.04 9.02 -0.33
CA ILE A 144 -4.32 8.31 -0.16
C ILE A 144 -5.33 8.94 -1.12
N ALA A 145 -5.94 8.14 -1.99
CA ALA A 145 -7.14 8.51 -2.72
C ALA A 145 -8.35 8.07 -1.89
N THR A 146 -9.23 9.00 -1.54
CA THR A 146 -10.46 8.70 -0.81
C THR A 146 -11.54 9.73 -1.09
N HIS A 147 -12.79 9.33 -0.96
CA HIS A 147 -13.95 10.21 -0.96
C HIS A 147 -14.59 10.36 0.44
N ASP A 148 -13.97 9.80 1.47
CA ASP A 148 -14.43 9.88 2.87
C ASP A 148 -14.13 11.26 3.47
N ILE A 149 -15.11 12.16 3.36
CA ILE A 149 -15.03 13.52 3.89
C ILE A 149 -14.90 13.53 5.42
N ASN A 150 -15.56 12.58 6.12
CA ASN A 150 -15.53 12.52 7.59
C ASN A 150 -14.10 12.20 8.07
N LEU A 151 -13.44 11.24 7.43
CA LEU A 151 -12.06 10.89 7.73
C LEU A 151 -11.11 12.08 7.48
N ILE A 152 -11.29 12.80 6.36
CA ILE A 152 -10.48 13.99 6.02
C ILE A 152 -10.66 15.08 7.09
N GLN A 153 -11.88 15.32 7.58
CA GLN A 153 -12.16 16.31 8.62
C GLN A 153 -11.58 15.93 9.99
N GLN A 154 -11.64 14.64 10.36
CA GLN A 154 -11.10 14.15 11.63
C GLN A 154 -9.55 14.13 11.63
N LYS A 155 -8.94 14.00 10.48
CA LYS A 155 -7.49 13.87 10.30
C LYS A 155 -6.98 14.84 9.23
N PRO A 156 -7.00 16.16 9.50
CA PRO A 156 -6.66 17.16 8.49
C PRO A 156 -5.22 16.99 7.99
N LYS A 157 -5.07 16.83 6.68
CA LYS A 157 -3.81 16.71 5.97
C LYS A 157 -3.89 17.57 4.69
N PRO A 158 -2.76 17.90 4.06
CA PRO A 158 -2.79 18.53 2.73
C PRO A 158 -3.61 17.66 1.75
N CYS A 159 -4.61 18.27 1.13
CA CYS A 159 -5.50 17.58 0.21
C CYS A 159 -5.39 18.17 -1.20
N LEU A 160 -5.43 17.29 -2.19
CA LEU A 160 -5.55 17.63 -3.59
C LEU A 160 -6.96 17.23 -4.03
N VAL A 161 -7.78 18.18 -4.46
CA VAL A 161 -9.16 17.89 -4.88
C VAL A 161 -9.19 17.69 -6.40
N LEU A 162 -9.65 16.52 -6.84
CA LEU A 162 -9.87 16.20 -8.24
C LEU A 162 -11.34 16.30 -8.56
N GLU A 163 -11.71 17.21 -9.46
CA GLU A 163 -13.08 17.39 -9.90
C GLU A 163 -13.13 17.37 -11.43
N GLN A 164 -13.91 16.46 -12.01
CA GLN A 164 -14.07 16.30 -13.48
C GLN A 164 -12.73 16.22 -14.24
N GLY A 165 -11.71 15.57 -13.63
CA GLY A 165 -10.38 15.42 -14.23
C GLY A 165 -9.44 16.62 -14.05
N TYR A 166 -9.86 17.65 -13.32
CA TYR A 166 -9.05 18.84 -13.04
C TYR A 166 -8.66 18.90 -11.56
N LEU A 167 -7.43 19.35 -11.29
CA LEU A 167 -6.98 19.64 -9.94
C LEU A 167 -7.55 21.01 -9.50
N ARG A 168 -8.22 21.04 -8.35
CA ARG A 168 -8.70 22.24 -7.68
C ARG A 168 -7.76 22.56 -6.52
N TYR A 169 -7.47 23.84 -6.34
CA TYR A 169 -6.64 24.40 -5.27
C TYR A 169 -7.51 25.17 -4.28
#